data_8f4b68d9e0e1f80e56400d91729a5293
#
_entry.id   8f4b68d9e0e1f80e56400d91729a5293
#
_cell.length_a   1.000
_cell.length_b   1.000
_cell.length_c   1.000
_cell.angle_alpha   90.00
_cell.angle_beta   90.00
_cell.angle_gamma   90.00
#
_symmetry.space_group_name_H-M   'P 1'
#
loop_
_entity.id
_entity.type
_entity.pdbx_description
1 polymer ?
#
loop_
_entity_poly.entity_id
_entity_poly.type
_entity_poly.pdbx_seq_one_letter_code
_entity_poly.pdbx_strand_id
1 'polypeptide(L)'
;MYYSVLRLPNGTELKGGEAGSTLKALTLHAAVNAGQEFTIASAFSDYIEAEIWADPDGSLQITAGDALTYYRQDDAGNRTKVGVFYAEKPTRTKRNSYKVTAYDTMSKLDADFSGWLHANQAPFPKPIWQLVQLACQRAGVALASSSLPINGNYSVQAFYADDLTCRQIISWAAEAAGCYAHMNADGKLQFLTYTDKRSTAKITPDGASNSTAYYADSLSYEDYAVKAIEKVQIRQSDSDVGVSHS
;
A
#
# COMPACT_ATOMS: atom_id res chain seq x y z
N MET A 1 9.93 21.31 -10.73
CA MET A 1 10.17 20.78 -9.37
C MET A 1 8.87 20.16 -8.84
N TYR A 2 8.90 19.20 -7.92
CA TYR A 2 7.67 18.66 -7.31
C TYR A 2 7.66 18.98 -5.82
N TYR A 3 6.49 19.42 -5.36
CA TYR A 3 6.24 19.71 -3.94
C TYR A 3 5.33 18.65 -3.34
N SER A 4 5.58 18.29 -2.09
CA SER A 4 4.67 17.46 -1.32
C SER A 4 3.59 18.32 -0.69
N VAL A 5 2.33 17.91 -0.82
CA VAL A 5 1.18 18.56 -0.18
C VAL A 5 0.41 17.51 0.62
N LEU A 6 0.28 17.73 1.91
CA LEU A 6 -0.50 16.88 2.80
C LEU A 6 -1.76 17.63 3.22
N ARG A 7 -2.92 17.14 2.81
CA ARG A 7 -4.22 17.72 3.16
C ARG A 7 -4.84 17.00 4.34
N LEU A 8 -5.19 17.77 5.35
CA LEU A 8 -5.83 17.32 6.59
C LEU A 8 -7.35 17.16 6.42
N PRO A 9 -8.06 16.45 7.34
CA PRO A 9 -9.51 16.27 7.27
C PRO A 9 -10.29 17.58 7.28
N ASN A 10 -9.80 18.61 7.99
CA ASN A 10 -10.41 19.93 8.05
C ASN A 10 -10.18 20.79 6.79
N GLY A 11 -9.49 20.25 5.77
CA GLY A 11 -9.16 20.93 4.53
C GLY A 11 -7.86 21.74 4.56
N THR A 12 -7.21 21.88 5.71
CA THR A 12 -5.89 22.54 5.82
C THR A 12 -4.84 21.78 5.01
N GLU A 13 -3.98 22.50 4.31
CA GLU A 13 -2.91 21.94 3.51
C GLU A 13 -1.55 22.30 4.11
N LEU A 14 -0.74 21.28 4.35
CA LEU A 14 0.66 21.42 4.73
C LEU A 14 1.50 21.23 3.49
N LYS A 15 2.25 22.27 3.10
CA LYS A 15 3.09 22.26 1.88
C LYS A 15 4.56 22.12 2.28
N GLY A 16 5.28 21.32 1.50
CA GLY A 16 6.73 21.15 1.60
C GLY A 16 7.47 21.79 0.44
N GLY A 17 8.79 21.96 0.59
CA GLY A 17 9.67 22.41 -0.49
C GLY A 17 9.88 23.92 -0.60
N GLU A 18 9.15 24.74 0.14
CA GLU A 18 9.31 26.21 0.16
C GLU A 18 9.93 26.68 1.49
N ALA A 19 10.59 27.82 1.46
CA ALA A 19 11.07 28.47 2.69
C ALA A 19 9.88 28.82 3.59
N GLY A 20 9.96 28.46 4.87
CA GLY A 20 8.87 28.70 5.83
C GLY A 20 7.74 27.68 5.79
N SER A 21 7.82 26.65 4.93
CA SER A 21 6.78 25.62 4.87
C SER A 21 6.59 24.85 6.18
N THR A 22 5.34 24.49 6.46
CA THR A 22 4.96 23.71 7.65
C THR A 22 5.33 22.24 7.54
N LEU A 23 5.35 21.68 6.33
CA LEU A 23 5.80 20.32 6.06
C LEU A 23 7.31 20.35 5.77
N LYS A 24 8.13 19.87 6.71
CA LYS A 24 9.60 19.90 6.63
C LYS A 24 10.17 18.75 5.81
N ALA A 25 9.62 17.56 6.00
CA ALA A 25 9.98 16.37 5.27
C ALA A 25 8.75 15.48 5.12
N LEU A 26 8.69 14.74 4.02
CA LEU A 26 7.73 13.67 3.81
C LEU A 26 8.43 12.56 3.05
N THR A 27 8.42 11.36 3.62
CA THR A 27 8.91 10.14 3.00
C THR A 27 7.74 9.20 2.77
N LEU A 28 7.59 8.70 1.56
CA LEU A 28 6.63 7.66 1.22
C LEU A 28 7.38 6.32 1.18
N HIS A 29 6.91 5.37 1.95
CA HIS A 29 7.35 3.98 1.93
C HIS A 29 6.29 3.16 1.21
N ALA A 30 6.55 2.85 -0.05
CA ALA A 30 5.67 2.05 -0.88
C ALA A 30 6.42 0.81 -1.34
N ALA A 31 5.82 -0.35 -1.15
CA ALA A 31 6.41 -1.62 -1.54
C ALA A 31 5.35 -2.61 -2.01
N VAL A 32 5.72 -3.48 -2.93
CA VAL A 32 4.87 -4.59 -3.34
C VAL A 32 4.94 -5.73 -2.31
N ASN A 33 6.07 -5.89 -1.62
CA ASN A 33 6.28 -6.88 -0.57
C ASN A 33 7.22 -6.35 0.52
N ALA A 34 7.12 -6.93 1.71
CA ALA A 34 7.87 -6.47 2.89
C ALA A 34 9.33 -6.92 2.94
N GLY A 35 9.77 -7.84 2.08
CA GLY A 35 11.09 -8.45 2.11
C GLY A 35 11.95 -8.13 0.89
N GLN A 36 13.23 -8.51 0.96
CA GLN A 36 14.15 -8.43 -0.17
C GLN A 36 13.90 -9.53 -1.22
N GLU A 37 13.24 -10.62 -0.81
CA GLU A 37 12.91 -11.71 -1.72
C GLU A 37 11.52 -11.49 -2.34
N PHE A 38 11.40 -11.83 -3.62
CA PHE A 38 10.12 -11.78 -4.31
C PHE A 38 9.15 -12.80 -3.68
N THR A 39 8.00 -12.30 -3.21
CA THR A 39 6.91 -13.13 -2.69
C THR A 39 5.64 -12.85 -3.48
N ILE A 40 4.95 -13.93 -3.89
CA ILE A 40 3.58 -13.83 -4.42
C ILE A 40 2.64 -13.60 -3.22
N ALA A 41 1.49 -12.99 -3.46
CA ALA A 41 0.45 -12.79 -2.45
C ALA A 41 0.72 -11.68 -1.42
N SER A 42 1.42 -10.65 -1.80
CA SER A 42 1.64 -9.53 -0.89
C SER A 42 0.37 -8.68 -0.71
N ALA A 43 0.08 -8.30 0.52
CA ALA A 43 -0.90 -7.29 0.93
C ALA A 43 -0.20 -6.28 1.85
N PHE A 44 0.81 -5.60 1.33
CA PHE A 44 1.62 -4.63 2.07
C PHE A 44 0.87 -3.31 2.25
N SER A 45 1.02 -2.69 3.42
CA SER A 45 0.49 -1.35 3.68
C SER A 45 1.56 -0.31 3.39
N ASP A 46 1.29 0.54 2.42
CA ASP A 46 2.12 1.73 2.22
C ASP A 46 1.95 2.68 3.40
N TYR A 47 3.02 3.41 3.73
CA TYR A 47 2.94 4.40 4.78
C TYR A 47 3.79 5.64 4.45
N ILE A 48 3.44 6.75 5.08
CA ILE A 48 4.18 7.99 5.02
C ILE A 48 4.74 8.34 6.39
N GLU A 49 5.94 8.91 6.40
CA GLU A 49 6.52 9.60 7.53
C GLU A 49 6.64 11.07 7.20
N ALA A 50 6.04 11.93 8.00
CA ALA A 50 6.08 13.38 7.82
C ALA A 50 6.67 14.06 9.05
N GLU A 51 7.60 15.00 8.83
CA GLU A 51 8.04 15.96 9.85
C GLU A 51 7.32 17.29 9.61
N ILE A 52 6.58 17.73 10.62
CA ILE A 52 5.70 18.91 10.52
C ILE A 52 6.14 19.92 11.57
N TRP A 53 6.24 21.18 11.15
CA TRP A 53 6.39 22.29 12.04
C TRP A 53 5.01 22.80 12.45
N ALA A 54 4.70 22.72 13.74
CA ALA A 54 3.53 23.38 14.32
C ALA A 54 3.88 24.79 14.79
N ASP A 55 2.92 25.71 14.66
CA ASP A 55 3.05 27.06 15.18
C ASP A 55 3.34 27.03 16.69
N PRO A 56 4.18 27.93 17.25
CA PRO A 56 4.51 27.96 18.67
C PRO A 56 3.30 27.96 19.61
N ASP A 57 2.21 28.60 19.18
CA ASP A 57 0.95 28.71 19.90
C ASP A 57 -0.09 27.68 19.43
N GLY A 58 0.23 26.88 18.40
CA GLY A 58 -0.67 25.97 17.72
C GLY A 58 -0.59 24.55 18.25
N SER A 59 -1.72 23.98 18.56
CA SER A 59 -1.90 22.55 18.60
C SER A 59 -1.81 22.01 17.18
N LEU A 60 -0.97 21.00 16.95
CA LEU A 60 -1.04 20.21 15.72
C LEU A 60 -2.46 19.65 15.58
N GLN A 61 -3.14 20.00 14.50
CA GLN A 61 -4.52 19.57 14.25
C GLN A 61 -4.59 18.19 13.59
N ILE A 62 -3.70 17.27 13.98
CA ILE A 62 -3.69 15.88 13.53
C ILE A 62 -3.83 14.98 14.75
N THR A 63 -4.83 14.12 14.71
CA THR A 63 -5.09 13.11 15.74
C THR A 63 -4.98 11.71 15.16
N ALA A 64 -4.85 10.72 16.03
CA ALA A 64 -4.84 9.32 15.59
C ALA A 64 -6.15 8.98 14.87
N GLY A 65 -6.04 8.34 13.71
CA GLY A 65 -7.16 7.97 12.85
C GLY A 65 -7.55 9.03 11.80
N ASP A 66 -6.97 10.23 11.84
CA ASP A 66 -7.23 11.24 10.83
C ASP A 66 -6.80 10.79 9.44
N ALA A 67 -7.68 10.98 8.45
CA ALA A 67 -7.40 10.68 7.05
C ALA A 67 -6.62 11.83 6.41
N LEU A 68 -5.36 11.58 6.09
CA LEU A 68 -4.45 12.50 5.42
C LEU A 68 -4.42 12.17 3.94
N THR A 69 -4.64 13.16 3.06
CA THR A 69 -4.50 12.94 1.62
C THR A 69 -3.19 13.53 1.13
N TYR A 70 -2.33 12.69 0.56
CA TYR A 70 -1.05 13.10 0.00
C TYR A 70 -1.16 13.39 -1.49
N TYR A 71 -0.64 14.54 -1.89
CA TYR A 71 -0.52 14.97 -3.30
C TYR A 71 0.93 15.32 -3.62
N ARG A 72 1.32 15.05 -4.86
CA ARG A 72 2.47 15.70 -5.51
C ARG A 72 1.96 16.84 -6.36
N GLN A 73 2.56 18.02 -6.22
CA GLN A 73 2.22 19.21 -6.97
C GLN A 73 3.44 19.64 -7.78
N ASP A 74 3.26 19.90 -9.08
CA ASP A 74 4.32 20.47 -9.94
C ASP A 74 4.40 22.01 -9.83
N ASP A 75 5.41 22.60 -10.48
CA ASP A 75 5.61 24.07 -10.50
C ASP A 75 4.46 24.83 -11.19
N ALA A 76 3.69 24.16 -12.05
CA ALA A 76 2.52 24.73 -12.71
C ALA A 76 1.26 24.66 -11.83
N GLY A 77 1.35 24.04 -10.64
CA GLY A 77 0.24 23.87 -9.73
C GLY A 77 -0.61 22.62 -9.98
N ASN A 78 -0.27 21.80 -10.97
CA ASN A 78 -1.00 20.54 -11.21
C ASN A 78 -0.73 19.55 -10.09
N ARG A 79 -1.78 18.87 -9.67
CA ARG A 79 -1.71 17.92 -8.54
C ARG A 79 -1.99 16.50 -8.98
N THR A 80 -1.15 15.60 -8.53
CA THR A 80 -1.38 14.15 -8.63
C THR A 80 -1.63 13.62 -7.24
N LYS A 81 -2.79 13.03 -7.01
CA LYS A 81 -3.10 12.33 -5.75
C LYS A 81 -2.28 11.06 -5.67
N VAL A 82 -1.54 10.91 -4.58
CA VAL A 82 -0.69 9.74 -4.32
C VAL A 82 -1.44 8.70 -3.50
N GLY A 83 -2.14 9.13 -2.44
CA GLY A 83 -2.88 8.20 -1.59
C GLY A 83 -3.63 8.88 -0.46
N VAL A 84 -4.38 8.07 0.29
CA VAL A 84 -5.03 8.42 1.54
C VAL A 84 -4.42 7.58 2.65
N PHE A 85 -3.93 8.25 3.69
CA PHE A 85 -3.22 7.64 4.81
C PHE A 85 -3.88 8.00 6.13
N TYR A 86 -3.97 7.06 7.06
CA TYR A 86 -4.57 7.24 8.38
C TYR A 86 -3.47 7.42 9.41
N ALA A 87 -3.48 8.57 10.07
CA ALA A 87 -2.44 8.97 11.01
C ALA A 87 -2.43 8.10 12.27
N GLU A 88 -1.24 7.72 12.70
CA GLU A 88 -1.02 7.35 14.09
C GLU A 88 -0.98 8.60 14.99
N LYS A 89 -0.92 8.39 16.30
CA LYS A 89 -0.77 9.50 17.24
C LYS A 89 0.53 10.26 16.95
N PRO A 90 0.48 11.56 16.62
CA PRO A 90 1.67 12.36 16.37
C PRO A 90 2.62 12.38 17.56
N THR A 91 3.91 12.26 17.30
CA THR A 91 4.94 12.32 18.33
C THR A 91 5.67 13.65 18.27
N ARG A 92 5.71 14.37 19.39
CA ARG A 92 6.45 15.63 19.49
C ARG A 92 7.96 15.33 19.61
N THR A 93 8.75 15.84 18.67
CA THR A 93 10.20 15.64 18.63
C THR A 93 10.97 16.84 19.18
N LYS A 94 10.47 18.05 18.98
CA LYS A 94 11.02 19.32 19.48
C LYS A 94 9.87 20.25 19.89
N ARG A 95 10.18 21.44 20.43
CA ARG A 95 9.17 22.41 20.87
C ARG A 95 8.08 22.66 19.82
N ASN A 96 8.46 22.77 18.55
CA ASN A 96 7.56 23.10 17.43
C ASN A 96 7.65 22.07 16.30
N SER A 97 8.12 20.85 16.56
CA SER A 97 8.27 19.80 15.55
C SER A 97 7.58 18.54 15.99
N TYR A 98 6.83 17.95 15.07
CA TYR A 98 6.10 16.70 15.26
C TYR A 98 6.45 15.73 14.14
N LYS A 99 6.62 14.47 14.50
CA LYS A 99 6.66 13.35 13.55
C LYS A 99 5.29 12.70 13.50
N VAL A 100 4.80 12.50 12.27
CA VAL A 100 3.54 11.81 11.99
C VAL A 100 3.84 10.62 11.10
N THR A 101 3.47 9.43 11.53
CA THR A 101 3.42 8.23 10.70
C THR A 101 1.97 7.98 10.33
N ALA A 102 1.69 7.68 9.08
CA ALA A 102 0.33 7.37 8.65
C ALA A 102 0.36 6.22 7.62
N TYR A 103 -0.52 5.25 7.79
CA TYR A 103 -0.64 4.06 6.98
C TYR A 103 -1.81 4.19 6.00
N ASP A 104 -1.70 3.58 4.84
CA ASP A 104 -2.80 3.54 3.88
C ASP A 104 -3.99 2.71 4.39
N THR A 105 -5.05 2.61 3.60
CA THR A 105 -6.28 1.92 3.97
C THR A 105 -6.07 0.42 4.22
N MET A 106 -4.96 -0.17 3.75
CA MET A 106 -4.60 -1.57 3.99
C MET A 106 -4.50 -1.88 5.49
N SER A 107 -4.07 -0.91 6.31
CA SER A 107 -3.98 -1.07 7.76
C SER A 107 -5.32 -1.40 8.43
N LYS A 108 -6.45 -1.00 7.85
CA LYS A 108 -7.79 -1.36 8.35
C LYS A 108 -8.10 -2.84 8.21
N LEU A 109 -7.42 -3.52 7.28
CA LEU A 109 -7.59 -4.96 7.06
C LEU A 109 -6.95 -5.82 8.16
N ASP A 110 -6.26 -5.23 9.15
CA ASP A 110 -5.79 -5.93 10.34
C ASP A 110 -6.92 -6.26 11.33
N ALA A 111 -8.15 -5.85 11.02
CA ALA A 111 -9.35 -6.22 11.78
C ALA A 111 -9.54 -7.75 11.80
N ASP A 112 -10.03 -8.25 12.96
CA ASP A 112 -10.40 -9.65 13.12
C ASP A 112 -11.49 -10.07 12.13
N PHE A 113 -11.23 -11.16 11.41
CA PHE A 113 -12.15 -11.74 10.43
C PHE A 113 -12.84 -13.00 10.94
N SER A 114 -12.12 -13.90 11.60
CA SER A 114 -12.68 -15.18 12.05
C SER A 114 -13.76 -14.99 13.11
N GLY A 115 -13.51 -14.18 14.13
CA GLY A 115 -14.52 -13.87 15.15
C GLY A 115 -15.76 -13.21 14.56
N TRP A 116 -15.57 -12.29 13.59
CA TRP A 116 -16.70 -11.69 12.89
C TRP A 116 -17.48 -12.69 12.03
N LEU A 117 -16.78 -13.60 11.33
CA LEU A 117 -17.37 -14.64 10.50
C LEU A 117 -18.23 -15.60 11.33
N HIS A 118 -17.72 -16.04 12.48
CA HIS A 118 -18.42 -16.87 13.44
C HIS A 118 -19.66 -16.17 14.01
N ALA A 119 -19.54 -14.92 14.42
CA ALA A 119 -20.64 -14.14 14.97
C ALA A 119 -21.77 -13.93 13.94
N ASN A 120 -21.44 -13.85 12.66
CA ASN A 120 -22.43 -13.67 11.57
C ASN A 120 -22.89 -14.99 10.95
N GLN A 121 -22.46 -16.15 11.48
CA GLN A 121 -22.88 -17.50 11.06
C GLN A 121 -22.82 -17.68 9.53
N ALA A 122 -21.77 -17.16 8.92
CA ALA A 122 -21.65 -17.17 7.47
C ALA A 122 -21.42 -18.59 6.94
N PRO A 123 -22.35 -19.19 6.19
CA PRO A 123 -22.24 -20.58 5.74
C PRO A 123 -21.15 -20.77 4.70
N PHE A 124 -20.52 -21.94 4.70
CA PHE A 124 -19.61 -22.42 3.67
C PHE A 124 -20.30 -23.50 2.82
N PRO A 125 -19.82 -23.78 1.60
CA PRO A 125 -18.66 -23.20 0.92
C PRO A 125 -18.89 -21.77 0.39
N LYS A 126 -17.79 -21.02 0.21
CA LYS A 126 -17.80 -19.66 -0.36
C LYS A 126 -16.75 -19.50 -1.45
N PRO A 127 -17.09 -18.81 -2.55
CA PRO A 127 -16.09 -18.36 -3.53
C PRO A 127 -15.02 -17.45 -2.87
N ILE A 128 -13.78 -17.54 -3.32
CA ILE A 128 -12.70 -16.67 -2.83
C ILE A 128 -13.07 -15.19 -2.96
N TRP A 129 -13.66 -14.78 -4.09
CA TRP A 129 -14.08 -13.39 -4.28
C TRP A 129 -15.11 -12.93 -3.24
N GLN A 130 -16.03 -13.80 -2.86
CA GLN A 130 -17.00 -13.47 -1.81
C GLN A 130 -16.33 -13.29 -0.45
N LEU A 131 -15.29 -14.07 -0.14
CA LEU A 131 -14.50 -13.89 1.08
C LEU A 131 -13.74 -12.55 1.09
N VAL A 132 -13.18 -12.14 -0.05
CA VAL A 132 -12.60 -10.80 -0.24
C VAL A 132 -13.64 -9.71 0.05
N GLN A 133 -14.84 -9.83 -0.52
CA GLN A 133 -15.92 -8.86 -0.29
C GLN A 133 -16.31 -8.77 1.19
N LEU A 134 -16.43 -9.91 1.87
CA LEU A 134 -16.75 -9.97 3.30
C LEU A 134 -15.64 -9.37 4.16
N ALA A 135 -14.37 -9.66 3.86
CA ALA A 135 -13.21 -9.08 4.56
C ALA A 135 -13.17 -7.56 4.39
N CYS A 136 -13.38 -7.07 3.18
CA CYS A 136 -13.46 -5.63 2.90
C CYS A 136 -14.66 -4.97 3.59
N GLN A 137 -15.82 -5.62 3.60
CA GLN A 137 -17.00 -5.14 4.33
C GLN A 137 -16.72 -5.04 5.84
N ARG A 138 -16.12 -6.09 6.42
CA ARG A 138 -15.74 -6.10 7.85
C ARG A 138 -14.80 -4.96 8.21
N ALA A 139 -13.79 -4.72 7.36
CA ALA A 139 -12.78 -3.69 7.59
C ALA A 139 -13.21 -2.27 7.18
N GLY A 140 -14.37 -2.12 6.52
CA GLY A 140 -14.82 -0.84 5.98
C GLY A 140 -13.95 -0.34 4.84
N VAL A 141 -13.41 -1.25 4.01
CA VAL A 141 -12.52 -0.96 2.88
C VAL A 141 -13.31 -1.10 1.57
N ALA A 142 -13.24 -0.09 0.72
CA ALA A 142 -13.87 -0.14 -0.60
C ALA A 142 -12.99 -0.92 -1.60
N LEU A 143 -13.64 -1.63 -2.53
CA LEU A 143 -12.99 -2.34 -3.63
C LEU A 143 -12.93 -1.45 -4.88
N ALA A 144 -11.79 -1.45 -5.55
CA ALA A 144 -11.61 -0.90 -6.90
C ALA A 144 -11.73 -1.99 -7.96
N SER A 145 -11.24 -3.22 -7.67
CA SER A 145 -11.43 -4.38 -8.53
C SER A 145 -12.85 -4.94 -8.41
N SER A 146 -13.42 -5.39 -9.53
CA SER A 146 -14.74 -6.05 -9.57
C SER A 146 -14.66 -7.57 -9.43
N SER A 147 -13.45 -8.14 -9.57
CA SER A 147 -13.14 -9.56 -9.46
C SER A 147 -11.66 -9.77 -9.18
N LEU A 148 -11.27 -10.98 -8.82
CA LEU A 148 -9.87 -11.41 -8.91
C LEU A 148 -9.47 -11.65 -10.39
N PRO A 149 -8.18 -11.53 -10.74
CA PRO A 149 -7.68 -11.82 -12.08
C PRO A 149 -8.02 -13.24 -12.56
N ILE A 150 -7.84 -14.22 -11.68
CA ILE A 150 -8.19 -15.63 -11.88
C ILE A 150 -8.71 -16.24 -10.57
N ASN A 151 -9.28 -17.43 -10.63
CA ASN A 151 -9.70 -18.27 -9.49
C ASN A 151 -10.72 -17.63 -8.50
N GLY A 152 -11.29 -16.48 -8.81
CA GLY A 152 -12.25 -15.81 -7.91
C GLY A 152 -13.47 -16.65 -7.55
N ASN A 153 -13.87 -17.55 -8.43
CA ASN A 153 -15.01 -18.47 -8.25
C ASN A 153 -14.65 -19.79 -7.58
N TYR A 154 -13.35 -20.03 -7.27
CA TYR A 154 -12.95 -21.22 -6.56
C TYR A 154 -13.56 -21.24 -5.15
N SER A 155 -14.19 -22.37 -4.79
CA SER A 155 -14.93 -22.48 -3.54
C SER A 155 -14.04 -22.97 -2.40
N VAL A 156 -13.97 -22.17 -1.36
CA VAL A 156 -13.35 -22.51 -0.07
C VAL A 156 -14.39 -23.26 0.75
N GLN A 157 -14.04 -24.46 1.26
CA GLN A 157 -14.98 -25.34 1.97
C GLN A 157 -15.16 -24.95 3.43
N ALA A 158 -14.10 -24.53 4.11
CA ALA A 158 -14.10 -24.12 5.51
C ALA A 158 -12.81 -23.36 5.87
N PHE A 159 -12.83 -22.67 7.00
CA PHE A 159 -11.63 -22.22 7.71
C PHE A 159 -11.53 -22.94 9.06
N TYR A 160 -10.30 -23.26 9.43
CA TYR A 160 -9.99 -23.94 10.70
C TYR A 160 -9.13 -23.10 11.64
N ALA A 161 -8.82 -21.86 11.27
CA ALA A 161 -8.02 -20.96 12.08
C ALA A 161 -8.93 -19.93 12.78
N ASP A 162 -8.68 -19.72 14.08
CA ASP A 162 -9.50 -18.86 14.93
C ASP A 162 -9.04 -17.39 14.96
N ASP A 163 -7.80 -17.10 14.52
CA ASP A 163 -7.19 -15.78 14.66
C ASP A 163 -6.87 -15.13 13.29
N LEU A 164 -7.77 -15.27 12.31
CA LEU A 164 -7.57 -14.69 10.99
C LEU A 164 -7.95 -13.23 10.94
N THR A 165 -7.06 -12.41 10.38
CA THR A 165 -7.36 -11.02 10.01
C THR A 165 -7.96 -10.92 8.62
N CYS A 166 -8.65 -9.81 8.35
CA CYS A 166 -9.10 -9.53 6.98
C CYS A 166 -7.92 -9.46 6.00
N ARG A 167 -6.75 -8.96 6.43
CA ARG A 167 -5.54 -8.88 5.59
C ARG A 167 -5.04 -10.27 5.16
N GLN A 168 -5.10 -11.26 6.05
CA GLN A 168 -4.72 -12.63 5.69
C GLN A 168 -5.63 -13.22 4.62
N ILE A 169 -6.94 -12.96 4.70
CA ILE A 169 -7.89 -13.37 3.65
C ILE A 169 -7.55 -12.71 2.31
N ILE A 170 -7.20 -11.42 2.31
CA ILE A 170 -6.80 -10.70 1.10
C ILE A 170 -5.48 -11.26 0.55
N SER A 171 -4.51 -11.57 1.41
CA SER A 171 -3.24 -12.18 1.01
C SER A 171 -3.43 -13.55 0.36
N TRP A 172 -4.21 -14.43 0.98
CA TRP A 172 -4.51 -15.74 0.41
C TRP A 172 -5.30 -15.68 -0.90
N ALA A 173 -6.21 -14.71 -1.02
CA ALA A 173 -6.92 -14.48 -2.27
C ALA A 173 -5.97 -14.00 -3.38
N ALA A 174 -5.01 -13.14 -3.05
CA ALA A 174 -3.97 -12.68 -3.97
C ALA A 174 -3.04 -13.83 -4.38
N GLU A 175 -2.67 -14.72 -3.44
CA GLU A 175 -1.88 -15.93 -3.71
C GLU A 175 -2.60 -16.87 -4.69
N ALA A 176 -3.85 -17.20 -4.39
CA ALA A 176 -4.67 -18.06 -5.25
C ALA A 176 -4.88 -17.47 -6.66
N ALA A 177 -4.79 -16.15 -6.78
CA ALA A 177 -4.93 -15.45 -8.05
C ALA A 177 -3.59 -15.09 -8.72
N GLY A 178 -2.44 -15.47 -8.14
CA GLY A 178 -1.12 -15.16 -8.68
C GLY A 178 -0.85 -13.65 -8.83
N CYS A 179 -1.34 -12.85 -7.89
CA CYS A 179 -1.28 -11.40 -7.95
C CYS A 179 -0.86 -10.80 -6.59
N TYR A 180 -0.85 -9.49 -6.48
CA TYR A 180 -0.69 -8.77 -5.22
C TYR A 180 -1.85 -7.80 -4.99
N ALA A 181 -2.14 -7.54 -3.72
CA ALA A 181 -3.15 -6.60 -3.30
C ALA A 181 -2.49 -5.25 -2.96
N HIS A 182 -3.08 -4.16 -3.41
CA HIS A 182 -2.55 -2.81 -3.23
C HIS A 182 -3.70 -1.81 -3.10
N MET A 183 -3.46 -0.70 -2.39
CA MET A 183 -4.41 0.40 -2.35
C MET A 183 -4.15 1.38 -3.51
N ASN A 184 -5.20 1.75 -4.24
CA ASN A 184 -5.07 2.81 -5.23
C ASN A 184 -5.03 4.20 -4.56
N ALA A 185 -4.81 5.25 -5.35
CA ALA A 185 -4.74 6.62 -4.85
C ALA A 185 -6.00 7.08 -4.09
N ASP A 186 -7.16 6.44 -4.31
CA ASP A 186 -8.40 6.72 -3.60
C ASP A 186 -8.58 5.91 -2.32
N GLY A 187 -7.59 5.10 -1.94
CA GLY A 187 -7.65 4.23 -0.78
C GLY A 187 -8.57 3.03 -0.97
N LYS A 188 -8.81 2.61 -2.22
CA LYS A 188 -9.61 1.43 -2.55
C LYS A 188 -8.70 0.25 -2.88
N LEU A 189 -9.06 -0.93 -2.40
CA LEU A 189 -8.33 -2.16 -2.65
C LEU A 189 -8.44 -2.60 -4.11
N GLN A 190 -7.30 -2.90 -4.72
CA GLN A 190 -7.18 -3.47 -6.05
C GLN A 190 -6.24 -4.66 -6.06
N PHE A 191 -6.45 -5.58 -7.02
CA PHE A 191 -5.59 -6.73 -7.26
C PHE A 191 -4.87 -6.53 -8.58
N LEU A 192 -3.54 -6.59 -8.55
CA LEU A 192 -2.66 -6.31 -9.68
C LEU A 192 -1.81 -7.54 -9.99
N THR A 193 -1.76 -7.92 -11.25
CA THR A 193 -0.91 -9.01 -11.72
C THR A 193 0.53 -8.52 -11.89
N TYR A 194 1.48 -9.40 -11.63
CA TYR A 194 2.87 -9.16 -11.99
C TYR A 194 3.00 -9.23 -13.51
N THR A 195 3.36 -8.11 -14.11
CA THR A 195 3.53 -8.01 -15.57
C THR A 195 4.94 -7.53 -15.89
N ASP A 196 5.57 -8.12 -16.88
CA ASP A 196 6.86 -7.64 -17.41
C ASP A 196 6.65 -6.35 -18.23
N LYS A 197 6.19 -5.31 -17.58
CA LYS A 197 6.11 -3.98 -18.18
C LYS A 197 7.39 -3.22 -17.88
N ARG A 198 8.38 -3.42 -18.74
CA ARG A 198 9.57 -2.58 -18.67
C ARG A 198 9.21 -1.16 -19.06
N SER A 199 9.59 -0.20 -18.22
CA SER A 199 9.48 1.20 -18.57
C SER A 199 10.43 1.48 -19.74
N THR A 200 9.91 2.06 -20.80
CA THR A 200 10.72 2.61 -21.90
C THR A 200 11.16 4.04 -21.63
N ALA A 201 10.80 4.61 -20.47
CA ALA A 201 11.21 5.94 -20.08
C ALA A 201 12.75 6.00 -19.95
N LYS A 202 13.37 6.90 -20.69
CA LYS A 202 14.80 7.21 -20.54
C LYS A 202 14.94 8.24 -19.42
N ILE A 203 15.77 7.93 -18.44
CA ILE A 203 16.21 8.91 -17.45
C ILE A 203 17.49 9.55 -18.00
N THR A 204 17.48 10.85 -18.20
CA THR A 204 18.63 11.59 -18.72
C THR A 204 18.99 12.73 -17.79
N PRO A 205 20.27 13.15 -17.78
CA PRO A 205 20.66 14.39 -17.11
C PRO A 205 19.87 15.58 -17.63
N ASP A 206 19.80 16.63 -16.83
CA ASP A 206 19.01 17.84 -17.06
C ASP A 206 18.88 18.29 -18.52
N GLY A 207 17.67 18.60 -18.94
CA GLY A 207 17.37 19.41 -20.12
C GLY A 207 17.10 18.65 -21.41
N ALA A 208 17.06 17.32 -21.43
CA ALA A 208 16.60 16.60 -22.61
C ALA A 208 15.05 16.58 -22.65
N SER A 209 14.48 17.10 -23.73
CA SER A 209 13.05 17.04 -23.99
C SER A 209 12.58 15.57 -24.06
N ASN A 210 11.43 15.26 -23.43
CA ASN A 210 10.79 13.95 -23.40
C ASN A 210 11.42 12.89 -22.49
N SER A 211 12.19 13.27 -21.48
CA SER A 211 12.78 12.35 -20.50
C SER A 211 12.57 12.84 -19.08
N THR A 212 12.54 11.91 -18.12
CA THR A 212 12.56 12.25 -16.71
C THR A 212 13.96 12.74 -16.37
N ALA A 213 14.10 14.03 -16.02
CA ALA A 213 15.37 14.62 -15.61
C ALA A 213 15.70 14.21 -14.17
N TYR A 214 16.99 14.07 -13.88
CA TYR A 214 17.53 13.91 -12.53
C TYR A 214 18.66 14.91 -12.30
N TYR A 215 18.88 15.28 -11.05
CA TYR A 215 20.04 16.12 -10.71
C TYR A 215 21.32 15.29 -10.81
N ALA A 216 22.38 15.87 -11.35
CA ALA A 216 23.71 15.27 -11.27
C ALA A 216 24.02 14.93 -9.80
N ASP A 217 24.63 13.80 -9.54
CA ASP A 217 24.95 13.28 -8.23
C ASP A 217 23.76 12.82 -7.34
N SER A 218 22.50 12.90 -7.85
CA SER A 218 21.34 12.38 -7.12
C SER A 218 21.02 10.91 -7.41
N LEU A 219 21.71 10.32 -8.37
CA LEU A 219 21.50 8.93 -8.78
C LEU A 219 22.47 8.01 -8.04
N SER A 220 21.95 7.09 -7.26
CA SER A 220 22.73 5.99 -6.66
C SER A 220 22.35 4.69 -7.35
N TYR A 221 23.33 3.82 -7.51
CA TYR A 221 23.16 2.48 -8.07
C TYR A 221 23.46 1.45 -6.99
N GLU A 222 22.56 0.49 -6.87
CA GLU A 222 22.83 -0.75 -6.15
C GLU A 222 22.82 -1.89 -7.15
N ASP A 223 23.84 -2.74 -7.09
CA ASP A 223 23.88 -3.98 -7.87
C ASP A 223 22.87 -4.96 -7.26
N TYR A 224 21.68 -4.99 -7.82
CA TYR A 224 20.65 -5.93 -7.44
C TYR A 224 20.63 -7.09 -8.44
N ALA A 225 21.12 -8.25 -8.01
CA ALA A 225 21.00 -9.47 -8.78
C ALA A 225 19.69 -10.18 -8.43
N VAL A 226 18.71 -10.13 -9.34
CA VAL A 226 17.51 -10.96 -9.23
C VAL A 226 17.91 -12.42 -9.48
N LYS A 227 17.69 -13.29 -8.49
CA LYS A 227 17.84 -14.73 -8.71
C LYS A 227 16.82 -15.19 -9.73
N ALA A 228 17.29 -15.78 -10.83
CA ALA A 228 16.41 -16.41 -11.80
C ALA A 228 15.69 -17.60 -11.14
N ILE A 229 14.38 -17.68 -11.32
CA ILE A 229 13.60 -18.84 -10.90
C ILE A 229 13.72 -19.87 -12.03
N GLU A 230 14.56 -20.89 -11.83
CA GLU A 230 14.78 -21.94 -12.83
C GLU A 230 13.73 -23.06 -12.77
N LYS A 231 13.14 -23.25 -11.58
CA LYS A 231 12.17 -24.32 -11.37
C LYS A 231 11.17 -23.96 -10.28
N VAL A 232 9.89 -24.16 -10.59
CA VAL A 232 8.80 -24.09 -9.60
C VAL A 232 8.23 -25.49 -9.42
N GLN A 233 8.11 -25.94 -8.18
CA GLN A 233 7.50 -27.23 -7.83
C GLN A 233 6.33 -27.00 -6.89
N ILE A 234 5.15 -27.45 -7.29
CA ILE A 234 3.92 -27.36 -6.50
C ILE A 234 3.62 -28.74 -5.92
N ARG A 235 3.48 -28.82 -4.60
CA ARG A 235 3.17 -30.05 -3.87
C ARG A 235 1.89 -29.87 -3.09
N GLN A 236 1.10 -30.92 -3.00
CA GLN A 236 -0.10 -30.95 -2.14
C GLN A 236 0.26 -31.23 -0.68
N SER A 237 1.36 -31.93 -0.42
CA SER A 237 1.92 -32.25 0.90
C SER A 237 3.42 -32.46 0.82
N ASP A 238 4.11 -32.53 1.96
CA ASP A 238 5.56 -32.77 2.00
C ASP A 238 5.98 -34.14 1.43
N SER A 239 5.06 -35.12 1.42
CA SER A 239 5.28 -36.44 0.84
C SER A 239 4.93 -36.55 -0.64
N ASP A 240 4.32 -35.51 -1.22
CA ASP A 240 3.97 -35.50 -2.64
C ASP A 240 5.18 -35.12 -3.50
N VAL A 241 5.34 -35.82 -4.63
CA VAL A 241 6.38 -35.48 -5.61
C VAL A 241 6.09 -34.15 -6.31
N GLY A 242 4.81 -33.79 -6.40
CA GLY A 242 4.35 -32.53 -6.99
C GLY A 242 4.55 -32.44 -8.50
N VAL A 243 4.02 -31.40 -9.08
CA VAL A 243 4.20 -31.02 -10.48
C VAL A 243 5.35 -30.00 -10.54
N SER A 244 6.32 -30.21 -11.42
CA SER A 244 7.42 -29.27 -11.64
C SER A 244 7.30 -28.62 -13.00
N HIS A 245 7.57 -27.33 -13.06
CA HIS A 245 7.67 -26.53 -14.26
C HIS A 245 9.05 -25.88 -14.31
N SER A 246 9.77 -26.11 -15.39
CA SER A 246 11.12 -25.58 -15.66
C SER A 246 11.11 -24.73 -16.92
#